data_45916c9258b758ddf235b1f0b6fb7766
#
_entry.id   45916c9258b758ddf235b1f0b6fb7766
#
_cell.length_a   1.000
_cell.length_b   1.000
_cell.length_c   1.000
_cell.angle_alpha   90.00
_cell.angle_beta   90.00
_cell.angle_gamma   90.00
#
_symmetry.space_group_name_H-M   'P 1'
#
loop_
_entity.id
_entity.type
_entity.pdbx_description
1 polymer ?
#
loop_
_entity_poly.entity_id
_entity_poly.type
_entity_poly.pdbx_seq_one_letter_code
_entity_poly.pdbx_strand_id
1 'polypeptide(L)'
;MIKGSQTRTADHAVEPLFVDRWSPRAMSGEAIEPAQLMRLFEAARWAPSAMNAQPWRLLYARRDTEQWPLFFDLLVPANQLWVAQAAALVLIVSDKAQGTHSFDTGAAWQNLALQGMAQGLVVHGMAGFDYAAAATRLQIPEGFKVEAMVAIGKPGPLSALPEKLQSRESPSPRRPLSETICEGVFTFQ
;
A
#
# COMPACT_ATOMS: atom_id res chain seq x y z
N MET A 1 10.17 -13.25 4.34
CA MET A 1 8.91 -13.03 3.56
C MET A 1 8.96 -13.92 2.32
N ILE A 2 7.88 -14.64 2.03
CA ILE A 2 7.73 -15.44 0.82
C ILE A 2 7.67 -14.47 -0.38
N LYS A 3 8.37 -14.79 -1.46
CA LYS A 3 8.25 -14.08 -2.73
C LYS A 3 7.04 -14.59 -3.51
N GLY A 4 6.34 -13.71 -4.22
CA GLY A 4 5.19 -14.10 -5.02
C GLY A 4 5.51 -15.14 -6.08
N SER A 5 6.67 -15.06 -6.71
CA SER A 5 7.17 -16.02 -7.72
C SER A 5 7.33 -17.46 -7.21
N GLN A 6 7.35 -17.68 -5.89
CA GLN A 6 7.36 -19.03 -5.32
C GLN A 6 6.01 -19.76 -5.45
N THR A 7 4.92 -19.03 -5.67
CA THR A 7 3.56 -19.56 -5.72
C THR A 7 2.75 -19.06 -6.91
N ARG A 8 3.30 -18.16 -7.71
CA ARG A 8 2.65 -17.54 -8.87
C ARG A 8 3.46 -17.79 -10.13
N THR A 9 2.76 -18.01 -11.23
CA THR A 9 3.34 -18.09 -12.58
C THR A 9 2.74 -16.95 -13.40
N ALA A 10 3.58 -16.20 -14.10
CA ALA A 10 3.17 -15.19 -15.06
C ALA A 10 2.94 -15.85 -16.44
N ASP A 11 1.92 -15.40 -17.17
CA ASP A 11 1.61 -15.91 -18.51
C ASP A 11 2.71 -15.49 -19.53
N HIS A 12 3.38 -14.38 -19.27
CA HIS A 12 4.47 -13.83 -20.07
C HIS A 12 5.64 -13.40 -19.19
N ALA A 13 6.84 -13.35 -19.75
CA ALA A 13 8.03 -12.88 -19.04
C ALA A 13 7.87 -11.40 -18.64
N VAL A 14 7.96 -11.11 -17.34
CA VAL A 14 7.96 -9.77 -16.77
C VAL A 14 9.07 -9.67 -15.72
N GLU A 15 9.44 -8.45 -15.36
CA GLU A 15 10.40 -8.24 -14.27
C GLU A 15 9.92 -8.91 -12.98
N PRO A 16 10.78 -9.71 -12.30
CA PRO A 16 10.41 -10.48 -11.11
C PRO A 16 9.74 -9.65 -10.01
N LEU A 17 10.10 -8.38 -9.89
CA LEU A 17 9.55 -7.46 -8.90
C LEU A 17 8.01 -7.40 -8.93
N PHE A 18 7.39 -7.48 -10.12
CA PHE A 18 5.93 -7.43 -10.26
C PHE A 18 5.25 -8.71 -9.74
N VAL A 19 5.86 -9.87 -9.99
CA VAL A 19 5.33 -11.16 -9.51
C VAL A 19 5.61 -11.35 -8.04
N ASP A 20 6.80 -10.95 -7.57
CA ASP A 20 7.24 -11.09 -6.18
C ASP A 20 6.46 -10.23 -5.19
N ARG A 21 6.05 -9.01 -5.63
CA ARG A 21 5.31 -8.11 -4.76
C ARG A 21 3.91 -8.66 -4.42
N TRP A 22 3.64 -8.79 -3.15
CA TRP A 22 2.30 -9.00 -2.61
C TRP A 22 2.12 -8.14 -1.35
N SER A 23 1.01 -8.27 -0.64
CA SER A 23 0.70 -7.45 0.53
C SER A 23 0.59 -8.33 1.79
N PRO A 24 1.72 -8.72 2.40
CA PRO A 24 1.73 -9.45 3.67
C PRO A 24 1.13 -8.61 4.80
N ARG A 25 0.75 -9.29 5.89
CA ARG A 25 0.33 -8.67 7.16
C ARG A 25 1.30 -8.94 8.29
N ALA A 26 2.06 -10.05 8.20
CA ALA A 26 3.00 -10.45 9.24
C ALA A 26 4.18 -9.47 9.29
N MET A 27 4.19 -8.62 10.30
CA MET A 27 5.27 -7.66 10.58
C MET A 27 5.91 -7.97 11.93
N SER A 28 7.23 -7.67 12.04
CA SER A 28 8.03 -8.05 13.20
C SER A 28 7.86 -7.12 14.41
N GLY A 29 7.30 -5.94 14.21
CA GLY A 29 7.30 -4.90 15.25
C GLY A 29 8.62 -4.14 15.37
N GLU A 30 9.63 -4.47 14.58
CA GLU A 30 10.88 -3.70 14.58
C GLU A 30 10.72 -2.36 13.88
N ALA A 31 11.45 -1.35 14.35
CA ALA A 31 11.54 -0.07 13.67
C ALA A 31 12.24 -0.20 12.31
N ILE A 32 11.90 0.68 11.41
CA ILE A 32 12.61 0.88 10.14
C ILE A 32 13.40 2.19 10.20
N GLU A 33 14.55 2.20 9.54
CA GLU A 33 15.38 3.39 9.47
C GLU A 33 14.67 4.52 8.72
N PRO A 34 14.73 5.78 9.18
CA PRO A 34 14.11 6.90 8.48
C PRO A 34 14.51 6.98 7.00
N ALA A 35 15.75 6.69 6.67
CA ALA A 35 16.23 6.69 5.29
C ALA A 35 15.57 5.60 4.42
N GLN A 36 15.19 4.45 4.99
CA GLN A 36 14.45 3.42 4.27
C GLN A 36 13.04 3.92 3.93
N LEU A 37 12.36 4.58 4.87
CA LEU A 37 11.04 5.15 4.66
C LEU A 37 11.07 6.26 3.59
N MET A 38 12.07 7.15 3.65
CA MET A 38 12.23 8.21 2.65
C MET A 38 12.44 7.67 1.23
N ARG A 39 13.13 6.54 1.07
CA ARG A 39 13.28 5.88 -0.26
C ARG A 39 11.96 5.41 -0.84
N LEU A 40 11.00 5.01 -0.02
CA LEU A 40 9.66 4.64 -0.48
C LEU A 40 8.91 5.86 -1.00
N PHE A 41 8.99 6.98 -0.28
CA PHE A 41 8.37 8.24 -0.69
C PHE A 41 9.03 8.82 -1.95
N GLU A 42 10.35 8.69 -2.05
CA GLU A 42 11.09 9.07 -3.26
C GLU A 42 10.61 8.25 -4.48
N ALA A 43 10.46 6.94 -4.34
CA ALA A 43 9.93 6.11 -5.42
C ALA A 43 8.50 6.52 -5.83
N ALA A 44 7.64 6.83 -4.85
CA ALA A 44 6.30 7.33 -5.12
C ALA A 44 6.33 8.64 -5.92
N ARG A 45 7.25 9.54 -5.59
CA ARG A 45 7.42 10.85 -6.25
C ARG A 45 7.76 10.72 -7.74
N TRP A 46 8.38 9.63 -8.16
CA TRP A 46 8.75 9.36 -9.55
C TRP A 46 7.65 8.69 -10.38
N ALA A 47 6.44 8.62 -9.86
CA ALA A 47 5.31 8.12 -10.64
C ALA A 47 4.96 9.07 -11.79
N PRO A 48 4.45 8.56 -12.92
CA PRO A 48 3.89 9.40 -13.97
C PRO A 48 2.57 10.02 -13.51
N SER A 49 2.23 11.18 -14.08
CA SER A 49 0.92 11.83 -13.90
C SER A 49 0.55 12.63 -15.13
N ALA A 50 -0.75 12.80 -15.37
CA ALA A 50 -1.24 13.63 -16.44
C ALA A 50 -0.70 15.07 -16.31
N MET A 51 -0.12 15.61 -17.37
CA MET A 51 0.51 16.94 -17.41
C MET A 51 1.56 17.18 -16.32
N ASN A 52 2.13 16.09 -15.77
CA ASN A 52 3.05 16.13 -14.63
C ASN A 52 2.46 16.84 -13.39
N ALA A 53 1.16 16.70 -13.19
CA ALA A 53 0.43 17.38 -12.11
C ALA A 53 0.79 16.91 -10.70
N GLN A 54 1.31 15.68 -10.56
CA GLN A 54 1.80 15.12 -9.29
C GLN A 54 0.78 15.31 -8.14
N PRO A 55 -0.45 14.81 -8.27
CA PRO A 55 -1.57 15.13 -7.38
C PRO A 55 -1.48 14.50 -5.99
N TRP A 56 -0.59 13.54 -5.80
CA TRP A 56 -0.44 12.78 -4.54
C TRP A 56 0.17 13.62 -3.42
N ARG A 57 -0.34 13.39 -2.19
CA ARG A 57 0.28 13.82 -0.93
C ARG A 57 0.32 12.63 0.01
N LEU A 58 1.42 12.48 0.73
CA LEU A 58 1.66 11.36 1.63
C LEU A 58 1.84 11.92 3.05
N LEU A 59 0.88 11.66 3.92
CA LEU A 59 1.00 11.93 5.35
C LEU A 59 1.44 10.65 6.04
N TYR A 60 2.33 10.72 7.02
CA TYR A 60 2.79 9.50 7.68
C TYR A 60 3.00 9.69 9.19
N ALA A 61 2.92 8.58 9.90
CA ALA A 61 3.30 8.47 11.30
C ALA A 61 4.19 7.23 11.49
N ARG A 62 5.27 7.38 12.25
CA ARG A 62 6.05 6.24 12.75
C ARG A 62 5.44 5.76 14.06
N ARG A 63 5.49 4.46 14.33
CA ARG A 63 4.89 3.87 15.53
C ARG A 63 5.37 4.49 16.84
N ASP A 64 6.62 4.90 16.91
CA ASP A 64 7.23 5.43 18.13
C ASP A 64 7.09 6.95 18.27
N THR A 65 6.10 7.56 17.60
CA THR A 65 5.86 9.01 17.63
C THR A 65 4.47 9.33 18.16
N GLU A 66 4.30 10.54 18.67
CA GLU A 66 3.01 11.06 19.14
C GLU A 66 1.93 11.10 18.07
N GLN A 67 2.33 11.09 16.79
CA GLN A 67 1.42 11.08 15.65
C GLN A 67 0.80 9.70 15.39
N TRP A 68 1.39 8.61 15.90
CA TRP A 68 0.89 7.26 15.63
C TRP A 68 -0.60 7.06 15.97
N PRO A 69 -1.12 7.45 17.13
CA PRO A 69 -2.53 7.27 17.45
C PRO A 69 -3.47 7.99 16.48
N LEU A 70 -3.04 9.13 15.90
CA LEU A 70 -3.85 9.88 14.93
C LEU A 70 -4.19 9.05 13.68
N PHE A 71 -3.31 8.11 13.31
CA PHE A 71 -3.47 7.22 12.15
C PHE A 71 -4.04 5.85 12.57
N PHE A 72 -3.48 5.27 13.63
CA PHE A 72 -3.84 3.92 14.07
C PHE A 72 -5.30 3.81 14.52
N ASP A 73 -5.81 4.80 15.24
CA ASP A 73 -7.18 4.80 15.76
C ASP A 73 -8.24 5.03 14.65
N LEU A 74 -7.82 5.40 13.44
CA LEU A 74 -8.69 5.45 12.27
C LEU A 74 -9.01 4.08 11.71
N LEU A 75 -8.17 3.07 11.99
CA LEU A 75 -8.31 1.73 11.42
C LEU A 75 -9.50 0.99 12.02
N VAL A 76 -10.22 0.23 11.19
CA VAL A 76 -11.21 -0.72 11.70
C VAL A 76 -10.53 -1.77 12.60
N PRO A 77 -11.24 -2.31 13.63
CA PRO A 77 -10.64 -3.25 14.59
C PRO A 77 -9.93 -4.45 13.94
N ALA A 78 -10.46 -4.95 12.83
CA ALA A 78 -9.84 -6.06 12.10
C ALA A 78 -8.46 -5.74 11.54
N ASN A 79 -8.20 -4.48 11.17
CA ASN A 79 -6.89 -4.04 10.72
C ASN A 79 -5.95 -3.71 11.89
N GLN A 80 -6.47 -3.15 12.97
CA GLN A 80 -5.66 -2.86 14.17
C GLN A 80 -4.95 -4.11 14.70
N LEU A 81 -5.58 -5.29 14.60
CA LEU A 81 -5.03 -6.57 15.08
C LEU A 81 -3.64 -6.92 14.53
N TRP A 82 -3.35 -6.55 13.29
CA TRP A 82 -2.07 -6.86 12.64
C TRP A 82 -1.21 -5.62 12.38
N VAL A 83 -1.84 -4.46 12.20
CA VAL A 83 -1.14 -3.18 11.98
C VAL A 83 -0.39 -2.71 13.23
N ALA A 84 -0.77 -3.16 14.42
CA ALA A 84 -0.06 -2.86 15.67
C ALA A 84 1.44 -3.21 15.61
N GLN A 85 1.84 -4.13 14.73
CA GLN A 85 3.24 -4.50 14.48
C GLN A 85 3.90 -3.74 13.31
N ALA A 86 3.19 -2.83 12.66
CA ALA A 86 3.77 -1.99 11.61
C ALA A 86 4.75 -0.96 12.21
N ALA A 87 5.78 -0.59 11.47
CA ALA A 87 6.73 0.45 11.86
C ALA A 87 6.26 1.85 11.49
N ALA A 88 5.45 1.96 10.43
CA ALA A 88 4.86 3.23 9.98
C ALA A 88 3.49 3.01 9.33
N LEU A 89 2.65 4.05 9.40
CA LEU A 89 1.42 4.21 8.65
C LEU A 89 1.56 5.40 7.70
N VAL A 90 1.00 5.27 6.51
CA VAL A 90 0.97 6.35 5.51
C VAL A 90 -0.45 6.52 5.02
N LEU A 91 -0.99 7.73 5.15
CA LEU A 91 -2.25 8.12 4.49
C LEU A 91 -1.91 8.71 3.13
N ILE A 92 -2.52 8.18 2.09
CA ILE A 92 -2.40 8.67 0.72
C ILE A 92 -3.62 9.54 0.41
N VAL A 93 -3.39 10.77 -0.01
CA VAL A 93 -4.43 11.69 -0.47
C VAL A 93 -4.07 12.24 -1.85
N SER A 94 -5.08 12.67 -2.59
CA SER A 94 -4.93 13.23 -3.95
C SER A 94 -5.64 14.57 -4.10
N ASP A 95 -5.02 15.48 -4.86
CA ASP A 95 -5.57 16.80 -5.21
C ASP A 95 -6.66 16.65 -6.28
N LYS A 96 -7.91 16.97 -5.93
CA LYS A 96 -9.09 16.86 -6.82
C LYS A 96 -9.11 17.87 -7.97
N ALA A 97 -8.20 18.84 -7.99
CA ALA A 97 -8.11 19.80 -9.12
C ALA A 97 -7.80 19.12 -10.45
N GLN A 98 -7.21 17.91 -10.42
CA GLN A 98 -6.89 17.11 -11.61
C GLN A 98 -7.89 15.98 -11.79
N GLY A 99 -8.52 15.88 -12.96
CA GLY A 99 -9.51 14.82 -13.24
C GLY A 99 -8.98 13.39 -13.13
N THR A 100 -7.67 13.20 -13.32
CA THR A 100 -6.98 11.91 -13.22
C THR A 100 -6.38 11.63 -11.84
N HIS A 101 -6.62 12.47 -10.85
CA HIS A 101 -5.91 12.47 -9.56
C HIS A 101 -5.84 11.11 -8.87
N SER A 102 -6.93 10.35 -8.82
CA SER A 102 -6.94 9.02 -8.17
C SER A 102 -6.13 8.00 -8.97
N PHE A 103 -6.19 8.04 -10.31
CA PHE A 103 -5.43 7.15 -11.20
C PHE A 103 -3.92 7.40 -11.06
N ASP A 104 -3.50 8.66 -11.13
CA ASP A 104 -2.10 9.06 -10.99
C ASP A 104 -1.55 8.75 -9.59
N THR A 105 -2.36 8.96 -8.56
CA THR A 105 -2.01 8.62 -7.17
C THR A 105 -1.90 7.11 -6.97
N GLY A 106 -2.69 6.31 -7.70
CA GLY A 106 -2.53 4.85 -7.75
C GLY A 106 -1.18 4.42 -8.31
N ALA A 107 -0.63 5.15 -9.31
CA ALA A 107 0.71 4.90 -9.82
C ALA A 107 1.79 5.21 -8.75
N ALA A 108 1.64 6.32 -8.02
CA ALA A 108 2.55 6.64 -6.90
C ALA A 108 2.50 5.58 -5.79
N TRP A 109 1.30 5.10 -5.43
CA TRP A 109 1.14 3.96 -4.52
C TRP A 109 1.88 2.72 -5.01
N GLN A 110 1.74 2.36 -6.28
CA GLN A 110 2.41 1.18 -6.85
C GLN A 110 3.94 1.30 -6.77
N ASN A 111 4.50 2.46 -7.10
CA ASN A 111 5.94 2.70 -6.98
C ASN A 111 6.43 2.54 -5.54
N LEU A 112 5.70 3.11 -4.57
CA LEU A 112 5.99 2.94 -3.14
C LEU A 112 6.02 1.46 -2.74
N ALA A 113 5.02 0.69 -3.19
CA ALA A 113 4.90 -0.74 -2.86
C ALA A 113 6.03 -1.58 -3.50
N LEU A 114 6.42 -1.28 -4.74
CA LEU A 114 7.53 -1.95 -5.43
C LEU A 114 8.87 -1.64 -4.76
N GLN A 115 9.10 -0.37 -4.40
CA GLN A 115 10.32 0.02 -3.68
C GLN A 115 10.41 -0.65 -2.31
N GLY A 116 9.28 -0.78 -1.61
CA GLY A 116 9.22 -1.53 -0.34
C GLY A 116 9.62 -2.99 -0.53
N MET A 117 9.07 -3.66 -1.56
CA MET A 117 9.46 -5.02 -1.91
C MET A 117 10.97 -5.13 -2.21
N ALA A 118 11.53 -4.21 -2.99
CA ALA A 118 12.96 -4.18 -3.32
C ALA A 118 13.86 -4.00 -2.08
N GLN A 119 13.35 -3.35 -1.03
CA GLN A 119 14.05 -3.19 0.26
C GLN A 119 13.76 -4.32 1.26
N GLY A 120 13.01 -5.36 0.88
CA GLY A 120 12.62 -6.45 1.77
C GLY A 120 11.61 -6.04 2.84
N LEU A 121 10.89 -4.95 2.65
CA LEU A 121 9.84 -4.49 3.56
C LEU A 121 8.47 -5.04 3.18
N VAL A 122 7.62 -5.17 4.19
CA VAL A 122 6.18 -5.35 4.02
C VAL A 122 5.55 -3.99 3.73
N VAL A 123 4.75 -3.91 2.66
CA VAL A 123 3.94 -2.75 2.32
C VAL A 123 2.54 -3.21 1.97
N HIS A 124 1.56 -2.80 2.77
CA HIS A 124 0.17 -3.26 2.65
C HIS A 124 -0.80 -2.09 2.62
N GLY A 125 -1.44 -1.87 1.45
CA GLY A 125 -2.50 -0.87 1.29
C GLY A 125 -3.84 -1.37 1.81
N MET A 126 -4.58 -0.50 2.50
CA MET A 126 -5.86 -0.80 3.16
C MET A 126 -6.92 0.22 2.81
N ALA A 127 -8.17 -0.26 2.68
CA ALA A 127 -9.39 0.56 2.63
C ALA A 127 -10.18 0.51 3.96
N GLY A 128 -9.82 -0.38 4.88
CA GLY A 128 -10.53 -0.59 6.14
C GLY A 128 -10.12 0.43 7.22
N PHE A 129 -10.53 1.67 7.06
CA PHE A 129 -10.39 2.76 8.03
C PHE A 129 -11.51 3.79 7.84
N ASP A 130 -11.68 4.71 8.79
CA ASP A 130 -12.67 5.78 8.73
C ASP A 130 -12.14 6.97 7.90
N TYR A 131 -12.64 7.10 6.68
CA TYR A 131 -12.24 8.14 5.73
C TYR A 131 -12.66 9.55 6.18
N ALA A 132 -13.84 9.68 6.78
CA ALA A 132 -14.37 10.98 7.24
C ALA A 132 -13.59 11.46 8.48
N ALA A 133 -13.36 10.55 9.42
CA ALA A 133 -12.53 10.84 10.58
C ALA A 133 -11.07 11.15 10.17
N ALA A 134 -10.52 10.47 9.16
CA ALA A 134 -9.18 10.75 8.63
C ALA A 134 -9.11 12.18 8.08
N ALA A 135 -10.08 12.59 7.26
CA ALA A 135 -10.12 13.95 6.72
C ALA A 135 -10.15 15.00 7.84
N THR A 136 -10.99 14.79 8.86
CA THR A 136 -11.14 15.73 9.98
C THR A 136 -9.91 15.75 10.89
N ARG A 137 -9.45 14.59 11.38
CA ARG A 137 -8.35 14.49 12.36
C ARG A 137 -7.01 14.91 11.80
N LEU A 138 -6.77 14.61 10.52
CA LEU A 138 -5.52 14.96 9.83
C LEU A 138 -5.63 16.26 9.04
N GLN A 139 -6.72 17.02 9.23
CA GLN A 139 -6.95 18.35 8.65
C GLN A 139 -6.76 18.37 7.12
N ILE A 140 -7.29 17.35 6.44
CA ILE A 140 -7.22 17.27 4.98
C ILE A 140 -8.19 18.31 4.38
N PRO A 141 -7.71 19.24 3.55
CA PRO A 141 -8.57 20.24 2.93
C PRO A 141 -9.62 19.60 2.00
N GLU A 142 -10.78 20.24 1.85
CA GLU A 142 -11.88 19.76 1.00
C GLU A 142 -11.46 19.50 -0.44
N GLY A 143 -10.48 20.26 -0.97
CA GLY A 143 -9.89 20.07 -2.31
C GLY A 143 -9.14 18.75 -2.49
N PHE A 144 -8.91 17.97 -1.42
CA PHE A 144 -8.22 16.69 -1.48
C PHE A 144 -9.18 15.53 -1.21
N LYS A 145 -8.83 14.36 -1.77
CA LYS A 145 -9.52 13.09 -1.52
C LYS A 145 -8.61 12.14 -0.75
N VAL A 146 -9.15 11.55 0.31
CA VAL A 146 -8.49 10.45 1.03
C VAL A 146 -8.61 9.19 0.17
N GLU A 147 -7.49 8.56 -0.20
CA GLU A 147 -7.47 7.42 -1.12
C GLU A 147 -7.27 6.08 -0.40
N ALA A 148 -6.22 5.96 0.40
CA ALA A 148 -5.88 4.71 1.08
C ALA A 148 -5.00 4.94 2.31
N MET A 149 -5.00 3.98 3.23
CA MET A 149 -4.01 3.86 4.31
C MET A 149 -3.04 2.73 3.97
N VAL A 150 -1.76 2.91 4.31
CA VAL A 150 -0.69 1.93 4.03
C VAL A 150 0.05 1.60 5.32
N ALA A 151 0.17 0.32 5.63
CA ALA A 151 1.04 -0.17 6.70
C ALA A 151 2.39 -0.59 6.11
N ILE A 152 3.48 -0.17 6.78
CA ILE A 152 4.87 -0.47 6.38
C ILE A 152 5.62 -1.02 7.57
N GLY A 153 6.39 -2.11 7.37
CA GLY A 153 7.21 -2.70 8.43
C GLY A 153 8.18 -3.75 7.90
N LYS A 154 9.03 -4.27 8.78
CA LYS A 154 9.86 -5.42 8.48
C LYS A 154 9.02 -6.70 8.52
N PRO A 155 9.35 -7.73 7.71
CA PRO A 155 8.68 -9.01 7.78
C PRO A 155 8.74 -9.63 9.17
N GLY A 156 7.65 -10.20 9.63
CA GLY A 156 7.53 -10.93 10.88
C GLY A 156 7.18 -12.42 10.66
N PRO A 157 7.21 -13.22 11.71
CA PRO A 157 6.80 -14.60 11.63
C PRO A 157 5.28 -14.72 11.47
N LEU A 158 4.83 -15.78 10.77
CA LEU A 158 3.40 -16.07 10.58
C LEU A 158 2.64 -16.14 11.91
N SER A 159 3.28 -16.70 12.94
CA SER A 159 2.73 -16.82 14.29
C SER A 159 2.44 -15.49 15.00
N ALA A 160 2.96 -14.38 14.50
CA ALA A 160 2.62 -13.05 15.02
C ALA A 160 1.21 -12.59 14.60
N LEU A 161 0.60 -13.25 13.63
CA LEU A 161 -0.77 -12.95 13.21
C LEU A 161 -1.80 -13.74 14.03
N PRO A 162 -3.00 -13.15 14.26
CA PRO A 162 -4.15 -13.91 14.73
C PRO A 162 -4.39 -15.13 13.83
N GLU A 163 -4.74 -16.28 14.42
CA GLU A 163 -4.90 -17.57 13.72
C GLU A 163 -5.77 -17.46 12.46
N LYS A 164 -6.89 -16.74 12.54
CA LYS A 164 -7.81 -16.50 11.41
C LYS A 164 -7.18 -15.75 10.23
N LEU A 165 -6.05 -15.07 10.41
CA LEU A 165 -5.34 -14.38 9.34
C LEU A 165 -4.18 -15.21 8.78
N GLN A 166 -3.67 -16.19 9.53
CA GLN A 166 -2.53 -17.02 9.11
C GLN A 166 -2.84 -17.82 7.83
N SER A 167 -4.06 -18.37 7.70
CA SER A 167 -4.49 -19.10 6.51
C SER A 167 -4.58 -18.25 5.23
N ARG A 168 -4.61 -16.92 5.39
CA ARG A 168 -4.69 -15.94 4.29
C ARG A 168 -3.36 -15.25 4.01
N GLU A 169 -2.30 -15.63 4.70
CA GLU A 169 -0.98 -15.00 4.61
C GLU A 169 -0.13 -15.69 3.52
N SER A 170 -0.61 -15.61 2.29
CA SER A 170 0.06 -16.14 1.10
C SER A 170 -0.17 -15.22 -0.10
N PRO A 171 0.74 -15.22 -1.09
CA PRO A 171 0.54 -14.49 -2.33
C PRO A 171 -0.70 -14.99 -3.08
N SER A 172 -1.68 -14.12 -3.33
CA SER A 172 -2.88 -14.46 -4.07
C SER A 172 -2.60 -14.60 -5.59
N PRO A 173 -3.32 -15.47 -6.30
CA PRO A 173 -3.22 -15.59 -7.76
C PRO A 173 -3.73 -14.34 -8.47
N ARG A 174 -3.66 -14.36 -9.79
CA ARG A 174 -4.30 -13.39 -10.68
C ARG A 174 -5.26 -14.13 -11.60
N ARG A 175 -6.22 -13.42 -12.13
CA ARG A 175 -7.05 -13.93 -13.23
C ARG A 175 -6.16 -14.16 -14.45
N PRO A 176 -6.51 -15.09 -15.34
CA PRO A 176 -5.84 -15.23 -16.62
C PRO A 176 -5.77 -13.90 -17.36
N LEU A 177 -4.70 -13.67 -18.11
CA LEU A 177 -4.52 -12.41 -18.84
C LEU A 177 -5.67 -12.17 -19.83
N SER A 178 -6.21 -13.22 -20.45
CA SER A 178 -7.36 -13.18 -21.35
C SER A 178 -8.66 -12.61 -20.74
N GLU A 179 -8.79 -12.63 -19.42
CA GLU A 179 -9.91 -12.01 -18.70
C GLU A 179 -9.68 -10.52 -18.38
N THR A 180 -8.51 -9.98 -18.68
CA THR A 180 -8.13 -8.62 -18.30
C THR A 180 -7.73 -7.76 -19.48
N ILE A 181 -7.52 -8.32 -20.65
CA ILE A 181 -7.20 -7.62 -21.89
C ILE A 181 -8.13 -8.05 -23.02
N CYS A 182 -8.48 -7.13 -23.91
CA CYS A 182 -9.08 -7.42 -25.20
C CYS A 182 -8.57 -6.41 -26.24
N GLU A 183 -8.46 -6.84 -27.49
CA GLU A 183 -8.18 -5.94 -28.60
C GLU A 183 -9.49 -5.35 -29.14
N GLY A 184 -9.52 -4.04 -29.35
CA GLY A 184 -10.67 -3.34 -29.94
C GLY A 184 -11.74 -2.96 -28.92
N VAL A 185 -12.97 -3.48 -29.10
CA VAL A 185 -14.14 -3.10 -28.29
C VAL A 185 -14.22 -3.91 -26.98
N PHE A 186 -14.95 -3.40 -25.98
CA PHE A 186 -15.16 -4.06 -24.70
C PHE A 186 -15.99 -5.34 -24.89
N THR A 187 -15.40 -6.50 -24.59
CA THR A 187 -16.02 -7.83 -24.75
C THR A 187 -16.07 -8.65 -23.44
N PHE A 188 -15.66 -8.06 -22.31
CA PHE A 188 -15.72 -8.76 -21.02
C PHE A 188 -17.15 -8.96 -20.54
N GLN A 189 -17.41 -10.12 -19.90
CA GLN A 189 -18.68 -10.47 -19.25
C GLN A 189 -18.67 -10.14 -17.76
#